data_3429aa4e902a4ad3b21703871aa7f72e
#
_entry.id   3429aa4e902a4ad3b21703871aa7f72e
#
_cell.length_a   1.000
_cell.length_b   1.000
_cell.length_c   1.000
_cell.angle_alpha   90.00
_cell.angle_beta   90.00
_cell.angle_gamma   90.00
#
_symmetry.space_group_name_H-M   'P 1'
#
loop_
_entity.id
_entity.type
_entity.pdbx_description
1 polymer ?
#
loop_
_entity_poly.entity_id
_entity_poly.type
_entity_poly.pdbx_seq_one_letter_code
_entity_poly.pdbx_strand_id
1 'polypeptide(L)'
;MSLRFCFGPSGSGKSHRIYEEIMQRAAEEPGRNFLIIVPDQFTMQTQKDLVIRSDRDGILNIDVLSFGRLSHRILEEVGTKEMPVLDDTGKSLVLQKVAADLKEQLPAMGSLLHKQGYIHEVKSAISEFMQYGISTQDMDKLITSAQKRGALAMKLKDLKTLYRGFQDYIRDHFITTEETLDVLRRSLSKSKILKGSVVVFDGFTGFTPIQNRLIQELMRVCAETIVTVTIGVGEDCLLYT
;
A
#
# COMPACT_ATOMS: atom_id res chain seq x y z
N MET A 1 18.17 -16.06 -0.05
CA MET A 1 17.61 -14.74 -0.36
C MET A 1 18.27 -14.19 -1.62
N SER A 2 17.49 -13.90 -2.65
CA SER A 2 18.00 -13.22 -3.84
C SER A 2 17.05 -12.09 -4.22
N LEU A 3 17.59 -10.99 -4.74
CA LEU A 3 16.83 -9.87 -5.31
C LEU A 3 17.24 -9.74 -6.77
N ARG A 4 16.25 -9.72 -7.66
CA ARG A 4 16.45 -9.59 -9.09
C ARG A 4 15.58 -8.46 -9.65
N PHE A 5 16.17 -7.62 -10.47
CA PHE A 5 15.46 -6.59 -11.21
C PHE A 5 15.33 -6.97 -12.68
N CYS A 6 14.16 -6.71 -13.25
CA CYS A 6 13.88 -6.82 -14.67
C CYS A 6 13.60 -5.42 -15.25
N PHE A 7 14.59 -4.85 -15.92
CA PHE A 7 14.52 -3.52 -16.51
C PHE A 7 14.02 -3.54 -17.96
N GLY A 8 13.35 -2.50 -18.39
CA GLY A 8 13.00 -2.28 -19.79
C GLY A 8 11.92 -1.21 -19.97
N PRO A 9 11.77 -0.63 -21.17
CA PRO A 9 10.74 0.36 -21.46
C PRO A 9 9.32 -0.24 -21.38
N SER A 10 8.31 0.62 -21.37
CA SER A 10 6.91 0.17 -21.48
C SER A 10 6.72 -0.64 -22.78
N GLY A 11 5.95 -1.74 -22.70
CA GLY A 11 5.71 -2.61 -23.85
C GLY A 11 6.87 -3.54 -24.25
N SER A 12 8.00 -3.55 -23.54
CA SER A 12 9.18 -4.41 -23.86
C SER A 12 9.01 -5.90 -23.53
N GLY A 13 7.85 -6.34 -23.05
CA GLY A 13 7.58 -7.73 -22.71
C GLY A 13 8.11 -8.20 -21.34
N LYS A 14 8.50 -7.28 -20.43
CA LYS A 14 8.98 -7.62 -19.08
C LYS A 14 8.04 -8.56 -18.33
N SER A 15 6.77 -8.13 -18.18
CA SER A 15 5.74 -8.91 -17.48
C SER A 15 5.53 -10.27 -18.14
N HIS A 16 5.44 -10.29 -19.46
CA HIS A 16 5.28 -11.52 -20.24
C HIS A 16 6.39 -12.53 -19.93
N ARG A 17 7.66 -12.10 -20.04
CA ARG A 17 8.81 -12.96 -19.76
C ARG A 17 8.84 -13.47 -18.33
N ILE A 18 8.54 -12.61 -17.36
CA ILE A 18 8.51 -13.01 -15.94
C ILE A 18 7.38 -14.01 -15.68
N TYR A 19 6.20 -13.79 -16.26
CA TYR A 19 5.07 -14.70 -16.07
C TYR A 19 5.34 -16.07 -16.68
N GLU A 20 5.94 -16.15 -17.87
CA GLU A 20 6.37 -17.43 -18.47
C GLU A 20 7.36 -18.15 -17.57
N GLU A 21 8.39 -17.44 -17.08
CA GLU A 21 9.38 -18.00 -16.15
C GLU A 21 8.70 -18.53 -14.87
N ILE A 22 7.79 -17.75 -14.27
CA ILE A 22 7.09 -18.16 -13.04
C ILE A 22 6.19 -19.37 -13.28
N MET A 23 5.48 -19.43 -14.41
CA MET A 23 4.63 -20.58 -14.75
C MET A 23 5.46 -21.84 -14.94
N GLN A 24 6.61 -21.76 -15.63
CA GLN A 24 7.51 -22.90 -15.79
C GLN A 24 8.02 -23.37 -14.43
N ARG A 25 8.54 -22.48 -13.61
CA ARG A 25 9.05 -22.80 -12.26
C ARG A 25 7.97 -23.36 -11.34
N ALA A 26 6.77 -22.84 -11.42
CA ALA A 26 5.63 -23.33 -10.63
C ALA A 26 5.25 -24.78 -11.01
N ALA A 27 5.40 -25.15 -12.29
CA ALA A 27 5.19 -26.51 -12.73
C ALA A 27 6.31 -27.48 -12.28
N GLU A 28 7.55 -26.99 -12.21
CA GLU A 28 8.72 -27.75 -11.76
C GLU A 28 8.79 -27.88 -10.22
N GLU A 29 8.25 -26.91 -9.49
CA GLU A 29 8.33 -26.80 -8.03
C GLU A 29 6.90 -26.70 -7.40
N PRO A 30 6.07 -27.75 -7.47
CA PRO A 30 4.67 -27.69 -7.04
C PRO A 30 4.48 -27.46 -5.53
N GLY A 31 5.50 -27.69 -4.72
CA GLY A 31 5.49 -27.41 -3.27
C GLY A 31 5.92 -26.00 -2.89
N ARG A 32 6.30 -25.16 -3.86
CA ARG A 32 6.70 -23.76 -3.63
C ARG A 32 5.58 -22.82 -4.01
N ASN A 33 5.37 -21.80 -3.18
CA ASN A 33 4.43 -20.72 -3.48
C ASN A 33 5.11 -19.63 -4.32
N PHE A 34 4.39 -19.15 -5.34
CA PHE A 34 4.76 -18.03 -6.18
C PHE A 34 3.71 -16.94 -6.01
N LEU A 35 4.12 -15.75 -5.58
CA LEU A 35 3.20 -14.64 -5.37
C LEU A 35 3.55 -13.50 -6.34
N ILE A 36 2.59 -13.13 -7.18
CA ILE A 36 2.73 -12.00 -8.10
C ILE A 36 1.94 -10.84 -7.52
N ILE A 37 2.64 -9.82 -7.06
CA ILE A 37 2.07 -8.62 -6.47
C ILE A 37 1.96 -7.56 -7.56
N VAL A 38 0.75 -7.08 -7.80
CA VAL A 38 0.44 -6.05 -8.79
C VAL A 38 -0.45 -4.96 -8.17
N PRO A 39 -0.55 -3.77 -8.75
CA PRO A 39 -1.55 -2.77 -8.38
C PRO A 39 -2.97 -3.35 -8.44
N ASP A 40 -3.86 -2.92 -7.55
CA ASP A 40 -5.21 -3.49 -7.38
C ASP A 40 -5.99 -3.60 -8.71
N GLN A 41 -5.90 -2.59 -9.55
CA GLN A 41 -6.58 -2.53 -10.85
C GLN A 41 -6.11 -3.59 -11.85
N PHE A 42 -4.91 -4.16 -11.67
CA PHE A 42 -4.34 -5.14 -12.60
C PHE A 42 -4.50 -6.59 -12.12
N THR A 43 -4.98 -6.82 -10.89
CA THR A 43 -5.05 -8.17 -10.31
C THR A 43 -5.89 -9.14 -11.18
N MET A 44 -7.09 -8.73 -11.58
CA MET A 44 -7.98 -9.56 -12.40
C MET A 44 -7.41 -9.83 -13.80
N GLN A 45 -6.85 -8.81 -14.43
CA GLN A 45 -6.26 -8.96 -15.76
C GLN A 45 -5.05 -9.89 -15.72
N THR A 46 -4.15 -9.69 -14.76
CA THR A 46 -2.96 -10.53 -14.58
C THR A 46 -3.35 -11.99 -14.31
N GLN A 47 -4.33 -12.22 -13.44
CA GLN A 47 -4.82 -13.56 -13.16
C GLN A 47 -5.39 -14.23 -14.40
N LYS A 48 -6.22 -13.52 -15.18
CA LYS A 48 -6.77 -13.99 -16.44
C LYS A 48 -5.67 -14.34 -17.45
N ASP A 49 -4.67 -13.46 -17.59
CA ASP A 49 -3.56 -13.67 -18.53
C ASP A 49 -2.75 -14.93 -18.18
N LEU A 50 -2.51 -15.19 -16.89
CA LEU A 50 -1.81 -16.39 -16.43
C LEU A 50 -2.63 -17.66 -16.69
N VAL A 51 -3.93 -17.64 -16.42
CA VAL A 51 -4.81 -18.80 -16.65
C VAL A 51 -4.89 -19.14 -18.15
N ILE A 52 -5.06 -18.12 -19.01
CA ILE A 52 -5.13 -18.34 -20.48
C ILE A 52 -3.83 -18.93 -21.03
N ARG A 53 -2.68 -18.58 -20.42
CA ARG A 53 -1.34 -19.07 -20.83
C ARG A 53 -0.98 -20.43 -20.22
N SER A 54 -1.73 -20.88 -19.23
CA SER A 54 -1.48 -22.16 -18.58
C SER A 54 -1.97 -23.31 -19.44
N ASP A 55 -1.09 -24.23 -19.82
CA ASP A 55 -1.41 -25.46 -20.55
C ASP A 55 -2.29 -26.44 -19.72
N ARG A 56 -2.50 -26.15 -18.44
CA ARG A 56 -3.20 -27.02 -17.47
C ARG A 56 -4.55 -26.49 -17.00
N ASP A 57 -5.14 -25.53 -17.72
CA ASP A 57 -6.41 -24.86 -17.37
C ASP A 57 -6.47 -24.26 -15.96
N GLY A 58 -5.30 -24.00 -15.33
CA GLY A 58 -5.24 -23.40 -14.00
C GLY A 58 -3.85 -23.14 -13.46
N ILE A 59 -3.80 -22.38 -12.39
CA ILE A 59 -2.60 -22.04 -11.63
C ILE A 59 -2.81 -22.46 -10.17
N LEU A 60 -2.13 -23.48 -9.69
CA LEU A 60 -2.37 -24.02 -8.34
C LEU A 60 -1.53 -23.36 -7.25
N ASN A 61 -0.27 -23.07 -7.53
CA ASN A 61 0.72 -22.54 -6.59
C ASN A 61 1.20 -21.14 -6.97
N ILE A 62 0.43 -20.42 -7.82
CA ILE A 62 0.67 -19.02 -8.18
C ILE A 62 -0.52 -18.20 -7.66
N ASP A 63 -0.27 -17.27 -6.76
CA ASP A 63 -1.26 -16.30 -6.28
C ASP A 63 -0.99 -14.92 -6.90
N VAL A 64 -2.02 -14.30 -7.49
CA VAL A 64 -1.97 -12.91 -7.98
C VAL A 64 -2.69 -12.02 -6.98
N LEU A 65 -1.97 -11.13 -6.35
CA LEU A 65 -2.43 -10.36 -5.21
C LEU A 65 -2.09 -8.87 -5.39
N SER A 66 -2.89 -8.00 -4.77
CA SER A 66 -2.46 -6.65 -4.43
C SER A 66 -1.89 -6.62 -3.01
N PHE A 67 -1.34 -5.50 -2.57
CA PHE A 67 -0.89 -5.34 -1.19
C PHE A 67 -2.02 -5.60 -0.17
N GLY A 68 -3.23 -5.13 -0.46
CA GLY A 68 -4.40 -5.36 0.39
C GLY A 68 -4.78 -6.84 0.47
N ARG A 69 -4.81 -7.53 -0.67
CA ARG A 69 -5.10 -8.99 -0.72
C ARG A 69 -4.00 -9.82 -0.07
N LEU A 70 -2.73 -9.42 -0.24
CA LEU A 70 -1.61 -10.05 0.45
C LEU A 70 -1.78 -9.93 1.97
N SER A 71 -2.16 -8.73 2.46
CA SER A 71 -2.41 -8.51 3.88
C SER A 71 -3.48 -9.44 4.41
N HIS A 72 -4.63 -9.50 3.77
CA HIS A 72 -5.73 -10.38 4.15
C HIS A 72 -5.29 -11.85 4.17
N ARG A 73 -4.65 -12.32 3.09
CA ARG A 73 -4.19 -13.70 2.93
C ARG A 73 -3.24 -14.14 4.05
N ILE A 74 -2.28 -13.28 4.39
CA ILE A 74 -1.25 -13.63 5.39
C ILE A 74 -1.75 -13.45 6.83
N LEU A 75 -2.53 -12.40 7.11
CA LEU A 75 -3.09 -12.18 8.43
C LEU A 75 -4.12 -13.26 8.80
N GLU A 76 -4.91 -13.73 7.84
CA GLU A 76 -5.80 -14.89 8.00
C GLU A 76 -4.99 -16.18 8.30
N GLU A 77 -3.92 -16.44 7.55
CA GLU A 77 -3.04 -17.60 7.78
C GLU A 77 -2.43 -17.59 9.17
N VAL A 78 -1.95 -16.43 9.62
CA VAL A 78 -1.24 -16.30 10.92
C VAL A 78 -2.21 -16.28 12.10
N GLY A 79 -3.51 -16.05 11.85
CA GLY A 79 -4.54 -16.02 12.91
C GLY A 79 -4.39 -14.83 13.84
N THR A 80 -3.93 -13.68 13.36
CA THR A 80 -3.92 -12.44 14.14
C THR A 80 -5.35 -12.03 14.46
N LYS A 81 -5.61 -11.66 15.73
CA LYS A 81 -6.87 -11.00 16.10
C LYS A 81 -6.93 -9.67 15.35
N GLU A 82 -7.70 -9.63 14.29
CA GLU A 82 -7.83 -8.44 13.47
C GLU A 82 -8.73 -7.44 14.20
N MET A 83 -8.19 -6.25 14.43
CA MET A 83 -9.05 -5.09 14.65
C MET A 83 -9.82 -4.81 13.35
N PRO A 84 -11.09 -4.37 13.41
CA PRO A 84 -11.84 -4.04 12.22
C PRO A 84 -11.08 -3.03 11.35
N VAL A 85 -10.94 -3.34 10.05
CA VAL A 85 -10.30 -2.43 9.10
C VAL A 85 -11.30 -1.35 8.71
N LEU A 86 -10.90 -0.10 8.89
CA LEU A 86 -11.67 1.06 8.52
C LEU A 86 -11.49 1.34 7.02
N ASP A 87 -12.53 1.09 6.26
CA ASP A 87 -12.56 1.40 4.82
C ASP A 87 -12.71 2.91 4.55
N ASP A 88 -12.73 3.28 3.29
CA ASP A 88 -12.84 4.68 2.87
C ASP A 88 -14.15 5.34 3.30
N THR A 89 -15.23 4.59 3.39
CA THR A 89 -16.53 5.08 3.88
C THR A 89 -16.47 5.30 5.38
N GLY A 90 -15.95 4.32 6.12
CA GLY A 90 -15.73 4.41 7.55
C GLY A 90 -14.81 5.57 7.94
N LYS A 91 -13.70 5.77 7.21
CA LYS A 91 -12.82 6.94 7.40
C LYS A 91 -13.59 8.27 7.25
N SER A 92 -14.45 8.37 6.23
CA SER A 92 -15.26 9.57 6.00
C SER A 92 -16.23 9.83 7.16
N LEU A 93 -16.89 8.78 7.68
CA LEU A 93 -17.82 8.90 8.81
C LEU A 93 -17.09 9.30 10.10
N VAL A 94 -15.94 8.67 10.39
CA VAL A 94 -15.12 9.03 11.54
C VAL A 94 -14.65 10.48 11.44
N LEU A 95 -14.19 10.91 10.27
CA LEU A 95 -13.76 12.30 10.06
C LEU A 95 -14.91 13.30 10.23
N GLN A 96 -16.11 12.99 9.77
CA GLN A 96 -17.29 13.81 10.01
C GLN A 96 -17.59 13.94 11.51
N LYS A 97 -17.51 12.85 12.25
CA LYS A 97 -17.71 12.83 13.70
C LYS A 97 -16.64 13.67 14.41
N VAL A 98 -15.37 13.43 14.12
CA VAL A 98 -14.24 14.18 14.69
C VAL A 98 -14.33 15.67 14.35
N ALA A 99 -14.70 16.01 13.12
CA ALA A 99 -14.88 17.39 12.68
C ALA A 99 -16.02 18.11 13.41
N ALA A 100 -17.12 17.40 13.71
CA ALA A 100 -18.22 17.95 14.50
C ALA A 100 -17.79 18.19 15.94
N ASP A 101 -17.06 17.26 16.55
CA ASP A 101 -16.61 17.36 17.95
C ASP A 101 -15.54 18.46 18.13
N LEU A 102 -14.71 18.70 17.11
CA LEU A 102 -13.62 19.68 17.14
C LEU A 102 -13.95 21.01 16.44
N LYS A 103 -15.20 21.25 16.05
CA LYS A 103 -15.63 22.38 15.19
C LYS A 103 -15.08 23.74 15.66
N GLU A 104 -15.11 24.00 16.95
CA GLU A 104 -14.63 25.26 17.54
C GLU A 104 -13.11 25.44 17.45
N GLN A 105 -12.37 24.34 17.29
CA GLN A 105 -10.92 24.33 17.15
C GLN A 105 -10.44 24.42 15.69
N LEU A 106 -11.37 24.54 14.73
CA LEU A 106 -11.12 24.52 13.29
C LEU A 106 -11.53 25.86 12.62
N PRO A 107 -10.83 26.97 12.93
CA PRO A 107 -11.23 28.29 12.46
C PRO A 107 -11.23 28.46 10.95
N ALA A 108 -10.35 27.75 10.21
CA ALA A 108 -10.24 27.86 8.76
C ALA A 108 -11.12 26.85 8.00
N MET A 109 -11.36 25.68 8.57
CA MET A 109 -11.99 24.56 7.86
C MET A 109 -13.36 24.18 8.45
N GLY A 110 -13.64 24.45 9.71
CA GLY A 110 -14.81 23.97 10.43
C GLY A 110 -16.15 24.27 9.75
N SER A 111 -16.29 25.43 9.12
CA SER A 111 -17.51 25.83 8.38
C SER A 111 -17.70 25.08 7.05
N LEU A 112 -16.69 24.40 6.53
CA LEU A 112 -16.71 23.71 5.25
C LEU A 112 -16.88 22.20 5.40
N LEU A 113 -16.59 21.64 6.58
CA LEU A 113 -16.54 20.20 6.83
C LEU A 113 -17.92 19.50 6.83
N HIS A 114 -19.02 20.25 6.72
CA HIS A 114 -20.35 19.68 6.44
C HIS A 114 -20.55 19.29 4.98
N LYS A 115 -19.68 19.75 4.06
CA LYS A 115 -19.75 19.45 2.64
C LYS A 115 -19.02 18.14 2.35
N GLN A 116 -19.70 17.16 1.75
CA GLN A 116 -19.14 15.84 1.45
C GLN A 116 -17.85 15.90 0.62
N GLY A 117 -17.79 16.75 -0.40
CA GLY A 117 -16.57 16.91 -1.20
C GLY A 117 -15.37 17.38 -0.39
N TYR A 118 -15.62 18.26 0.60
CA TYR A 118 -14.55 18.78 1.44
C TYR A 118 -14.05 17.72 2.45
N ILE A 119 -14.94 16.92 3.02
CA ILE A 119 -14.55 15.75 3.85
C ILE A 119 -13.74 14.75 3.04
N HIS A 120 -14.10 14.54 1.77
CA HIS A 120 -13.34 13.65 0.87
C HIS A 120 -11.91 14.13 0.66
N GLU A 121 -11.72 15.42 0.41
CA GLU A 121 -10.37 16.01 0.28
C GLU A 121 -9.54 15.87 1.57
N VAL A 122 -10.16 16.14 2.72
CA VAL A 122 -9.50 15.97 4.03
C VAL A 122 -9.14 14.50 4.27
N LYS A 123 -10.04 13.56 3.96
CA LYS A 123 -9.78 12.12 4.04
C LYS A 123 -8.59 11.73 3.17
N SER A 124 -8.56 12.20 1.93
CA SER A 124 -7.46 11.91 1.00
C SER A 124 -6.13 12.43 1.53
N ALA A 125 -6.08 13.65 2.04
CA ALA A 125 -4.87 14.21 2.63
C ALA A 125 -4.40 13.41 3.87
N ILE A 126 -5.33 12.99 4.74
CA ILE A 126 -5.01 12.17 5.92
C ILE A 126 -4.50 10.78 5.50
N SER A 127 -5.12 10.15 4.50
CA SER A 127 -4.65 8.87 3.96
C SER A 127 -3.24 8.99 3.37
N GLU A 128 -2.95 10.08 2.65
CA GLU A 128 -1.58 10.35 2.17
C GLU A 128 -0.59 10.51 3.32
N PHE A 129 -0.94 11.26 4.37
CA PHE A 129 -0.06 11.40 5.54
C PHE A 129 0.26 10.05 6.17
N MET A 130 -0.73 9.18 6.28
CA MET A 130 -0.52 7.83 6.82
C MET A 130 0.34 6.97 5.89
N GLN A 131 0.10 6.99 4.58
CA GLN A 131 0.89 6.24 3.59
C GLN A 131 2.36 6.68 3.57
N TYR A 132 2.61 7.98 3.71
CA TYR A 132 3.96 8.54 3.73
C TYR A 132 4.58 8.56 5.14
N GLY A 133 3.83 8.16 6.16
CA GLY A 133 4.30 8.12 7.55
C GLY A 133 4.56 9.50 8.13
N ILE A 134 3.82 10.52 7.67
CA ILE A 134 3.91 11.89 8.16
C ILE A 134 3.31 11.96 9.56
N SER A 135 4.14 12.29 10.53
CA SER A 135 3.74 12.47 11.92
C SER A 135 3.15 13.87 12.18
N THR A 136 2.45 14.03 13.29
CA THR A 136 1.99 15.35 13.75
C THR A 136 3.16 16.33 14.00
N GLN A 137 4.37 15.81 14.32
CA GLN A 137 5.58 16.61 14.44
C GLN A 137 6.11 17.11 13.09
N ASP A 138 6.01 16.28 12.04
CA ASP A 138 6.37 16.70 10.69
C ASP A 138 5.42 17.76 10.16
N MET A 139 4.15 17.69 10.53
CA MET A 139 3.17 18.75 10.23
C MET A 139 3.54 20.09 10.89
N ASP A 140 4.18 20.11 12.07
CA ASP A 140 4.69 21.35 12.67
C ASP A 140 5.75 22.02 11.82
N LYS A 141 6.63 21.22 11.20
CA LYS A 141 7.63 21.75 10.25
C LYS A 141 6.97 22.35 9.01
N LEU A 142 5.94 21.66 8.47
CA LEU A 142 5.16 22.18 7.34
C LEU A 142 4.44 23.48 7.68
N ILE A 143 3.79 23.56 8.86
CA ILE A 143 3.14 24.78 9.35
C ILE A 143 4.14 25.93 9.48
N THR A 144 5.32 25.65 10.03
CA THR A 144 6.38 26.64 10.18
C THR A 144 6.85 27.16 8.81
N SER A 145 7.06 26.28 7.85
CA SER A 145 7.43 26.64 6.47
C SER A 145 6.36 27.48 5.76
N ALA A 146 5.09 27.25 6.09
CA ALA A 146 3.95 27.94 5.51
C ALA A 146 3.59 29.26 6.20
N GLN A 147 4.30 29.69 7.25
CA GLN A 147 3.96 30.89 8.04
C GLN A 147 3.81 32.17 7.22
N LYS A 148 4.64 32.35 6.17
CA LYS A 148 4.53 33.48 5.25
C LYS A 148 3.24 33.46 4.40
N ARG A 149 2.54 32.34 4.35
CA ARG A 149 1.28 32.12 3.64
C ARG A 149 0.16 31.89 4.67
N GLY A 150 -0.25 32.92 5.39
CA GLY A 150 -1.14 32.83 6.57
C GLY A 150 -2.35 31.92 6.41
N ALA A 151 -3.08 32.01 5.29
CA ALA A 151 -4.22 31.13 5.01
C ALA A 151 -3.85 29.64 4.92
N LEU A 152 -2.71 29.32 4.31
CA LEU A 152 -2.21 27.94 4.22
C LEU A 152 -1.78 27.42 5.60
N ALA A 153 -1.07 28.24 6.37
CA ALA A 153 -0.65 27.88 7.72
C ALA A 153 -1.86 27.58 8.63
N MET A 154 -2.94 28.37 8.54
CA MET A 154 -4.20 28.10 9.28
C MET A 154 -4.84 26.78 8.86
N LYS A 155 -4.97 26.53 7.56
CA LYS A 155 -5.51 25.24 7.06
C LYS A 155 -4.69 24.04 7.51
N LEU A 156 -3.34 24.14 7.49
CA LEU A 156 -2.46 23.07 7.98
C LEU A 156 -2.61 22.83 9.49
N LYS A 157 -2.87 23.87 10.29
CA LYS A 157 -3.17 23.72 11.72
C LYS A 157 -4.47 22.96 11.94
N ASP A 158 -5.53 23.34 11.23
CA ASP A 158 -6.83 22.66 11.31
C ASP A 158 -6.69 21.18 10.85
N LEU A 159 -5.96 20.95 9.75
CA LEU A 159 -5.71 19.61 9.24
C LEU A 159 -4.91 18.75 10.23
N LYS A 160 -3.91 19.34 10.92
CA LYS A 160 -3.20 18.67 12.02
C LYS A 160 -4.12 18.29 13.16
N THR A 161 -5.00 19.20 13.56
CA THR A 161 -6.01 18.98 14.62
C THR A 161 -6.94 17.82 14.24
N LEU A 162 -7.46 17.82 13.01
CA LEU A 162 -8.29 16.72 12.48
C LEU A 162 -7.54 15.41 12.41
N TYR A 163 -6.30 15.42 11.94
CA TYR A 163 -5.47 14.21 11.83
C TYR A 163 -5.22 13.59 13.20
N ARG A 164 -4.88 14.41 14.20
CA ARG A 164 -4.71 13.95 15.58
C ARG A 164 -6.01 13.40 16.14
N GLY A 165 -7.12 14.12 16.01
CA GLY A 165 -8.42 13.65 16.48
C GLY A 165 -8.87 12.36 15.81
N PHE A 166 -8.59 12.19 14.51
CA PHE A 166 -8.84 10.96 13.80
C PHE A 166 -8.00 9.80 14.35
N GLN A 167 -6.69 9.99 14.53
CA GLN A 167 -5.80 8.98 15.11
C GLN A 167 -6.21 8.58 16.53
N ASP A 168 -6.59 9.56 17.37
CA ASP A 168 -7.03 9.31 18.73
C ASP A 168 -8.37 8.53 18.75
N TYR A 169 -9.29 8.81 17.80
CA TYR A 169 -10.56 8.11 17.70
C TYR A 169 -10.40 6.63 17.28
N ILE A 170 -9.50 6.33 16.33
CA ILE A 170 -9.36 4.97 15.80
C ILE A 170 -8.45 4.08 16.64
N ARG A 171 -7.56 4.64 17.47
CA ARG A 171 -6.43 3.96 18.14
C ARG A 171 -6.74 2.58 18.73
N ASP A 172 -7.86 2.44 19.42
CA ASP A 172 -8.19 1.22 20.16
C ASP A 172 -9.37 0.45 19.55
N HIS A 173 -9.93 0.93 18.42
CA HIS A 173 -11.16 0.40 17.85
C HIS A 173 -10.99 -0.10 16.43
N PHE A 174 -10.12 0.53 15.64
CA PHE A 174 -9.96 0.27 14.23
C PHE A 174 -8.48 0.35 13.82
N ILE A 175 -8.16 -0.33 12.72
CA ILE A 175 -6.95 -0.06 11.94
C ILE A 175 -7.36 0.47 10.58
N THR A 176 -6.56 1.34 9.98
CA THR A 176 -6.81 1.80 8.62
C THR A 176 -6.20 0.83 7.61
N THR A 177 -6.61 0.95 6.36
CA THR A 177 -6.03 0.18 5.25
C THR A 177 -4.50 0.40 5.16
N GLU A 178 -4.03 1.60 5.44
CA GLU A 178 -2.61 1.95 5.46
C GLU A 178 -1.87 1.25 6.61
N GLU A 179 -2.46 1.21 7.81
CA GLU A 179 -1.89 0.54 8.99
C GLU A 179 -1.86 -0.98 8.84
N THR A 180 -2.77 -1.56 8.05
CA THR A 180 -2.81 -3.00 7.78
C THR A 180 -1.47 -3.49 7.22
N LEU A 181 -0.78 -2.70 6.38
CA LEU A 181 0.54 -3.05 5.85
C LEU A 181 1.62 -3.12 6.95
N ASP A 182 1.50 -2.30 7.99
CA ASP A 182 2.45 -2.32 9.12
C ASP A 182 2.18 -3.51 10.05
N VAL A 183 0.91 -3.86 10.25
CA VAL A 183 0.51 -5.09 10.95
C VAL A 183 1.01 -6.32 10.20
N LEU A 184 0.79 -6.36 8.89
CA LEU A 184 1.32 -7.41 8.01
C LEU A 184 2.82 -7.53 8.16
N ARG A 185 3.57 -6.43 8.05
CA ARG A 185 5.03 -6.42 8.16
C ARG A 185 5.54 -7.12 9.42
N ARG A 186 4.87 -6.88 10.56
CA ARG A 186 5.23 -7.52 11.86
C ARG A 186 4.89 -9.02 11.91
N SER A 187 4.02 -9.49 11.03
CA SER A 187 3.51 -10.85 11.00
C SER A 187 4.18 -11.75 9.96
N LEU A 188 4.95 -11.17 9.00
CA LEU A 188 5.51 -11.89 7.85
C LEU A 188 6.37 -13.10 8.25
N SER A 189 7.18 -12.97 9.30
CA SER A 189 8.08 -14.04 9.75
C SER A 189 7.35 -15.30 10.23
N LYS A 190 6.06 -15.19 10.59
CA LYS A 190 5.22 -16.29 11.04
C LYS A 190 4.54 -17.03 9.89
N SER A 191 4.50 -16.45 8.70
CA SER A 191 3.79 -17.01 7.55
C SER A 191 4.55 -18.21 6.96
N LYS A 192 3.84 -19.32 6.80
CA LYS A 192 4.32 -20.51 6.08
C LYS A 192 4.22 -20.33 4.57
N ILE A 193 3.23 -19.55 4.10
CA ILE A 193 3.03 -19.24 2.67
C ILE A 193 4.24 -18.49 2.14
N LEU A 194 4.78 -17.53 2.90
CA LEU A 194 5.90 -16.69 2.47
C LEU A 194 7.27 -17.37 2.62
N LYS A 195 7.39 -18.31 3.55
CA LYS A 195 8.66 -18.98 3.81
C LYS A 195 9.10 -19.82 2.62
N GLY A 196 10.21 -19.42 1.99
CA GLY A 196 10.74 -20.11 0.82
C GLY A 196 10.00 -19.80 -0.51
N SER A 197 9.03 -18.90 -0.49
CA SER A 197 8.29 -18.46 -1.69
C SER A 197 9.14 -17.60 -2.63
N VAL A 198 8.66 -17.44 -3.84
CA VAL A 198 9.14 -16.44 -4.81
C VAL A 198 8.09 -15.33 -4.88
N VAL A 199 8.52 -14.08 -4.71
CA VAL A 199 7.63 -12.91 -4.78
C VAL A 199 8.04 -12.02 -5.94
N VAL A 200 7.09 -11.70 -6.80
CA VAL A 200 7.26 -10.80 -7.95
C VAL A 200 6.48 -9.53 -7.71
N PHE A 201 7.10 -8.37 -7.88
CA PHE A 201 6.43 -7.07 -7.95
C PHE A 201 6.41 -6.60 -9.40
N ASP A 202 5.22 -6.49 -9.98
CA ASP A 202 5.05 -6.11 -11.38
C ASP A 202 4.03 -4.97 -11.57
N GLY A 203 4.32 -4.09 -12.52
CA GLY A 203 3.41 -3.00 -12.91
C GLY A 203 3.37 -1.80 -11.96
N PHE A 204 4.29 -1.69 -11.01
CA PHE A 204 4.41 -0.54 -10.14
C PHE A 204 5.27 0.56 -10.77
N THR A 205 4.85 1.81 -10.61
CA THR A 205 5.62 3.00 -10.99
C THR A 205 6.47 3.54 -9.83
N GLY A 206 6.18 3.11 -8.60
CA GLY A 206 6.89 3.47 -7.37
C GLY A 206 6.22 2.83 -6.16
N PHE A 207 6.87 2.93 -5.01
CA PHE A 207 6.36 2.41 -3.75
C PHE A 207 6.32 3.51 -2.69
N THR A 208 5.26 3.52 -1.89
CA THR A 208 5.18 4.40 -0.72
C THR A 208 6.18 3.95 0.35
N PRO A 209 6.57 4.82 1.29
CA PRO A 209 7.50 4.44 2.37
C PRO A 209 7.03 3.22 3.19
N ILE A 210 5.72 3.07 3.40
CA ILE A 210 5.17 1.91 4.12
C ILE A 210 5.30 0.62 3.29
N GLN A 211 5.06 0.70 1.97
CA GLN A 211 5.28 -0.42 1.06
C GLN A 211 6.76 -0.80 0.97
N ASN A 212 7.67 0.18 0.91
CA ASN A 212 9.10 -0.07 0.92
C ASN A 212 9.54 -0.84 2.19
N ARG A 213 9.05 -0.44 3.37
CA ARG A 213 9.34 -1.16 4.61
C ARG A 213 8.80 -2.60 4.59
N LEU A 214 7.61 -2.80 4.02
CA LEU A 214 7.03 -4.13 3.85
C LEU A 214 7.85 -4.99 2.88
N ILE A 215 8.25 -4.44 1.74
CA ILE A 215 9.08 -5.13 0.73
C ILE A 215 10.42 -5.55 1.34
N GLN A 216 11.05 -4.68 2.14
CA GLN A 216 12.30 -5.02 2.84
C GLN A 216 12.15 -6.23 3.76
N GLU A 217 11.03 -6.35 4.48
CA GLU A 217 10.77 -7.52 5.32
C GLU A 217 10.41 -8.76 4.49
N LEU A 218 9.65 -8.60 3.39
CA LEU A 218 9.37 -9.70 2.46
C LEU A 218 10.68 -10.28 1.90
N MET A 219 11.62 -9.43 1.50
CA MET A 219 12.93 -9.87 1.03
C MET A 219 13.71 -10.69 2.07
N ARG A 220 13.45 -10.52 3.38
CA ARG A 220 14.09 -11.31 4.43
C ARG A 220 13.45 -12.67 4.65
N VAL A 221 12.18 -12.83 4.31
CA VAL A 221 11.40 -14.04 4.56
C VAL A 221 11.34 -14.95 3.34
N CYS A 222 11.22 -14.36 2.14
CA CYS A 222 11.08 -15.09 0.89
C CYS A 222 12.44 -15.61 0.37
N ALA A 223 12.43 -16.67 -0.44
CA ALA A 223 13.64 -17.19 -1.07
C ALA A 223 14.16 -16.25 -2.14
N GLU A 224 13.27 -15.67 -2.92
CA GLU A 224 13.59 -14.77 -4.03
C GLU A 224 12.56 -13.66 -4.14
N THR A 225 13.02 -12.45 -4.46
CA THR A 225 12.19 -11.30 -4.80
C THR A 225 12.59 -10.80 -6.19
N ILE A 226 11.60 -10.62 -7.06
CA ILE A 226 11.78 -10.13 -8.43
C ILE A 226 10.99 -8.82 -8.56
N VAL A 227 11.61 -7.78 -9.11
CA VAL A 227 10.94 -6.49 -9.31
C VAL A 227 11.07 -6.08 -10.78
N THR A 228 9.94 -5.85 -11.46
CA THR A 228 9.96 -5.24 -12.78
C THR A 228 10.06 -3.72 -12.64
N VAL A 229 10.95 -3.11 -13.40
CA VAL A 229 11.17 -1.67 -13.40
C VAL A 229 11.02 -1.15 -14.82
N THR A 230 10.12 -0.19 -14.99
CA THR A 230 9.95 0.49 -16.28
C THR A 230 10.92 1.66 -16.35
N ILE A 231 11.87 1.56 -17.26
CA ILE A 231 12.89 2.58 -17.50
C ILE A 231 13.14 2.69 -19.00
N GLY A 232 13.26 3.90 -19.53
CA GLY A 232 13.63 4.16 -20.90
C GLY A 232 15.09 3.84 -21.18
N VAL A 233 15.40 3.51 -22.42
CA VAL A 233 16.80 3.33 -22.84
C VAL A 233 17.49 4.70 -22.85
N GLY A 234 18.48 4.87 -21.97
CA GLY A 234 19.22 6.13 -21.83
C GLY A 234 18.65 7.14 -20.81
N GLU A 235 17.61 6.78 -20.08
CA GLU A 235 17.12 7.58 -18.95
C GLU A 235 17.96 7.28 -17.69
N ASP A 236 18.50 8.32 -17.08
CA ASP A 236 19.13 8.20 -15.78
C ASP A 236 18.07 7.82 -14.72
N CYS A 237 18.37 6.82 -13.91
CA CYS A 237 17.47 6.24 -12.89
C CYS A 237 17.13 7.22 -11.73
N LEU A 238 17.47 8.49 -11.86
CA LEU A 238 17.34 9.54 -10.82
C LEU A 238 15.93 10.13 -10.68
N LEU A 239 14.96 9.73 -11.52
CA LEU A 239 13.60 10.30 -11.52
C LEU A 239 12.67 9.68 -10.46
N TYR A 240 13.12 8.69 -9.65
CA TYR A 240 12.26 7.95 -8.72
C TYR A 240 12.82 7.85 -7.29
N THR A 241 13.66 8.80 -6.89
CA THR A 241 14.10 8.94 -5.48
C THR A 241 13.27 9.97 -4.72
#